data_f83a54285a03a7a73bf2e33741ea312e
#
_entry.id   f83a54285a03a7a73bf2e33741ea312e
#
_cell.length_a   1.000
_cell.length_b   1.000
_cell.length_c   1.000
_cell.angle_alpha   90.00
_cell.angle_beta   90.00
_cell.angle_gamma   90.00
#
_symmetry.space_group_name_H-M   'P 1'
#
loop_
_entity.id
_entity.type
_entity.pdbx_description
1 polymer ?
#
loop_
_entity_poly.entity_id
_entity_poly.type
_entity_poly.pdbx_seq_one_letter_code
_entity_poly.pdbx_strand_id
1 'polypeptide(L)'
;RFVVQTPPALPLTTAEMDAIYELPFQRRWHPDYDAAGGVPALHEVQFSLTSQRGCFGHCHFCAIASHQGRIIQHRSHESLVRETERMTHLPGFKGYIHDVGGPTANFRHVACAKQLTDGACRNRHCIGSETCPNLNTSHDDYLKLLREIRSVKGVKKVFVRSGLRYDYVLADHNKAFVKELCQYHVSGQLKVAPEHVVKHVTDLMGKADVHAFLKFKDWFDEANRELGKKQYLVPYFMSSHPGCTLKDAVALAEFLRDMHMQPEQVQDFIPTPGSLSTAMYYTGLNPLTGEKVYVARR
;
A
#
# COMPACT_ATOMS: atom_id res chain seq x y z
N ARG A 1 1.19 15.26 -36.99
CA ARG A 1 0.61 15.63 -35.67
C ARG A 1 1.57 15.15 -34.61
N PHE A 2 1.80 15.95 -33.58
CA PHE A 2 2.69 15.62 -32.48
C PHE A 2 1.86 15.53 -31.20
N VAL A 3 2.25 14.62 -30.29
CA VAL A 3 1.78 14.61 -28.89
C VAL A 3 2.89 15.29 -28.07
N VAL A 4 2.55 16.35 -27.37
CA VAL A 4 3.44 17.03 -26.45
C VAL A 4 3.03 16.66 -25.04
N GLN A 5 3.91 15.95 -24.33
CA GLN A 5 3.71 15.67 -22.91
C GLN A 5 4.54 16.66 -22.10
N THR A 6 3.86 17.51 -21.35
CA THR A 6 4.52 18.41 -20.39
C THR A 6 4.99 17.63 -19.17
N PRO A 7 6.00 18.11 -18.42
CA PRO A 7 6.34 17.54 -17.13
C PRO A 7 5.12 17.51 -16.19
N PRO A 8 5.00 16.51 -15.29
CA PRO A 8 3.96 16.51 -14.28
C PRO A 8 4.13 17.72 -13.33
N ALA A 9 3.05 18.07 -12.63
CA ALA A 9 3.11 19.04 -11.55
C ALA A 9 4.13 18.60 -10.49
N LEU A 10 4.75 19.57 -9.82
CA LEU A 10 5.62 19.29 -8.68
C LEU A 10 4.79 18.66 -7.54
N PRO A 11 5.39 17.76 -6.75
CA PRO A 11 4.74 17.22 -5.55
C PRO A 11 4.35 18.37 -4.60
N LEU A 12 3.20 18.22 -3.94
CA LEU A 12 2.79 19.16 -2.90
C LEU A 12 3.77 19.10 -1.73
N THR A 13 4.05 20.26 -1.17
CA THR A 13 4.76 20.36 0.11
C THR A 13 3.89 19.89 1.25
N THR A 14 4.49 19.58 2.41
CA THR A 14 3.74 19.21 3.62
C THR A 14 2.75 20.32 4.02
N ALA A 15 3.12 21.59 3.92
CA ALA A 15 2.24 22.71 4.25
C ALA A 15 1.03 22.79 3.31
N GLU A 16 1.20 22.56 2.02
CA GLU A 16 0.10 22.52 1.05
C GLU A 16 -0.81 21.31 1.29
N MET A 17 -0.22 20.13 1.59
CA MET A 17 -0.99 18.95 1.97
C MET A 17 -1.82 19.21 3.23
N ASP A 18 -1.22 19.79 4.25
CA ASP A 18 -1.92 20.13 5.49
C ASP A 18 -3.08 21.10 5.24
N ALA A 19 -2.84 22.15 4.45
CA ALA A 19 -3.87 23.13 4.10
C ALA A 19 -5.08 22.50 3.40
N ILE A 20 -4.86 21.52 2.49
CA ILE A 20 -5.94 20.79 1.85
C ILE A 20 -6.77 19.99 2.86
N TYR A 21 -6.11 19.30 3.78
CA TYR A 21 -6.81 18.47 4.78
C TYR A 21 -7.39 19.27 5.97
N GLU A 22 -7.06 20.56 6.08
CA GLU A 22 -7.74 21.50 7.00
C GLU A 22 -9.08 22.03 6.43
N LEU A 23 -9.39 21.81 5.16
CA LEU A 23 -10.68 22.16 4.58
C LEU A 23 -11.82 21.45 5.35
N PRO A 24 -13.02 22.08 5.44
CA PRO A 24 -14.12 21.58 6.26
C PRO A 24 -14.86 20.40 5.61
N PHE A 25 -14.15 19.27 5.43
CA PHE A 25 -14.75 18.06 4.89
C PHE A 25 -15.85 17.53 5.82
N GLN A 26 -17.01 17.24 5.23
CA GLN A 26 -18.20 16.78 5.95
C GLN A 26 -18.06 15.36 6.53
N ARG A 27 -17.19 14.53 5.98
CA ARG A 27 -17.07 13.09 6.29
C ARG A 27 -18.41 12.36 6.26
N ARG A 28 -19.27 12.76 5.34
CA ARG A 28 -20.59 12.23 5.11
C ARG A 28 -20.83 12.12 3.60
N TRP A 29 -21.73 11.24 3.21
CA TRP A 29 -22.23 11.19 1.84
C TRP A 29 -23.09 12.42 1.51
N HIS A 30 -23.26 12.70 0.23
CA HIS A 30 -24.12 13.77 -0.23
C HIS A 30 -25.58 13.47 0.17
N PRO A 31 -26.38 14.49 0.59
CA PRO A 31 -27.75 14.27 1.02
C PRO A 31 -28.66 13.55 0.02
N ASP A 32 -28.38 13.63 -1.27
CA ASP A 32 -29.13 12.90 -2.32
C ASP A 32 -29.15 11.39 -2.09
N TYR A 33 -28.17 10.83 -1.36
CA TYR A 33 -28.11 9.41 -1.04
C TYR A 33 -28.91 9.01 0.23
N ASP A 34 -29.48 10.00 0.97
CA ASP A 34 -30.21 9.71 2.21
C ASP A 34 -31.43 8.81 1.93
N ALA A 35 -32.18 9.08 0.83
CA ALA A 35 -33.33 8.26 0.44
C ALA A 35 -32.96 6.82 0.04
N ALA A 36 -31.72 6.60 -0.39
CA ALA A 36 -31.19 5.28 -0.74
C ALA A 36 -30.56 4.53 0.47
N GLY A 37 -30.66 5.10 1.69
CA GLY A 37 -30.04 4.54 2.89
C GLY A 37 -28.56 4.87 3.06
N GLY A 38 -28.05 5.85 2.31
CA GLY A 38 -26.68 6.33 2.37
C GLY A 38 -25.72 5.60 1.44
N VAL A 39 -24.40 5.73 1.70
CA VAL A 39 -23.32 5.07 0.96
C VAL A 39 -22.60 4.09 1.87
N PRO A 40 -22.84 2.77 1.75
CA PRO A 40 -22.28 1.76 2.66
C PRO A 40 -20.76 1.81 2.78
N ALA A 41 -20.06 2.09 1.67
CA ALA A 41 -18.60 2.17 1.65
C ALA A 41 -18.04 3.26 2.59
N LEU A 42 -18.80 4.30 2.90
CA LEU A 42 -18.37 5.37 3.81
C LEU A 42 -18.10 4.82 5.23
N HIS A 43 -18.86 3.84 5.69
CA HIS A 43 -18.67 3.27 7.03
C HIS A 43 -17.28 2.69 7.25
N GLU A 44 -16.65 2.19 6.18
CA GLU A 44 -15.30 1.62 6.23
C GLU A 44 -14.20 2.69 6.34
N VAL A 45 -14.44 3.89 5.79
CA VAL A 45 -13.41 4.93 5.65
C VAL A 45 -13.68 6.21 6.43
N GLN A 46 -14.88 6.40 6.96
CA GLN A 46 -15.32 7.64 7.61
C GLN A 46 -14.36 8.11 8.71
N PHE A 47 -13.85 7.19 9.51
CA PHE A 47 -12.93 7.46 10.61
C PHE A 47 -11.51 6.97 10.28
N SER A 48 -11.08 7.20 9.05
CA SER A 48 -9.72 6.91 8.58
C SER A 48 -8.96 8.20 8.28
N LEU A 49 -7.63 8.13 8.40
CA LEU A 49 -6.71 9.24 8.14
C LEU A 49 -5.86 8.93 6.92
N THR A 50 -5.90 9.82 5.93
CA THR A 50 -4.94 9.79 4.82
C THR A 50 -3.68 10.54 5.27
N SER A 51 -2.61 9.81 5.52
CA SER A 51 -1.37 10.39 6.03
C SER A 51 -0.40 10.83 4.94
N GLN A 52 -0.52 10.27 3.73
CA GLN A 52 0.32 10.61 2.58
C GLN A 52 -0.36 10.25 1.26
N ARG A 53 0.20 10.80 0.17
CA ARG A 53 -0.08 10.47 -1.23
C ARG A 53 1.21 10.07 -1.92
N GLY A 54 1.09 9.44 -3.10
CA GLY A 54 2.23 8.94 -3.85
C GLY A 54 2.65 7.52 -3.46
N CYS A 55 3.43 6.88 -4.32
CA CYS A 55 3.93 5.52 -4.09
C CYS A 55 5.25 5.30 -4.85
N PHE A 56 6.34 5.03 -4.15
CA PHE A 56 7.61 4.70 -4.78
C PHE A 56 7.79 3.20 -5.07
N GLY A 57 6.78 2.37 -4.75
CA GLY A 57 6.80 0.94 -5.05
C GLY A 57 6.72 0.63 -6.54
N HIS A 58 5.98 1.44 -7.30
CA HIS A 58 5.88 1.38 -8.76
C HIS A 58 5.69 -0.05 -9.32
N CYS A 59 4.74 -0.81 -8.73
CA CYS A 59 4.35 -2.11 -9.28
C CYS A 59 3.84 -1.94 -10.71
N HIS A 60 4.25 -2.82 -11.63
CA HIS A 60 4.03 -2.64 -13.07
C HIS A 60 2.55 -2.70 -13.49
N PHE A 61 1.71 -3.32 -12.70
CA PHE A 61 0.26 -3.41 -12.93
C PHE A 61 -0.54 -2.25 -12.31
N CYS A 62 0.09 -1.40 -11.49
CA CYS A 62 -0.59 -0.39 -10.68
C CYS A 62 -0.41 1.01 -11.27
N ALA A 63 -1.51 1.75 -11.43
CA ALA A 63 -1.49 3.13 -11.91
C ALA A 63 -1.32 4.19 -10.81
N ILE A 64 -1.21 3.81 -9.53
CA ILE A 64 -1.10 4.77 -8.43
C ILE A 64 0.12 5.68 -8.62
N ALA A 65 1.27 5.13 -9.00
CA ALA A 65 2.46 5.92 -9.25
C ALA A 65 2.31 6.92 -10.41
N SER A 66 1.52 6.59 -11.44
CA SER A 66 1.18 7.50 -12.53
C SER A 66 0.15 8.54 -12.12
N HIS A 67 -0.79 8.18 -11.23
CA HIS A 67 -1.88 9.02 -10.77
C HIS A 67 -1.48 9.98 -9.64
N GLN A 68 -0.68 9.52 -8.66
CA GLN A 68 -0.31 10.29 -7.47
C GLN A 68 1.18 10.66 -7.41
N GLY A 69 1.98 10.18 -8.38
CA GLY A 69 3.42 10.39 -8.40
C GLY A 69 4.22 9.33 -7.63
N ARG A 70 5.53 9.35 -7.87
CA ARG A 70 6.51 8.44 -7.24
C ARG A 70 7.21 9.05 -6.03
N ILE A 71 6.91 10.30 -5.72
CA ILE A 71 7.45 11.03 -4.56
C ILE A 71 6.36 11.13 -3.53
N ILE A 72 6.66 10.74 -2.30
CA ILE A 72 5.69 10.80 -1.21
C ILE A 72 5.43 12.24 -0.81
N GLN A 73 4.16 12.60 -0.74
CA GLN A 73 3.63 13.87 -0.28
C GLN A 73 2.92 13.58 1.06
N HIS A 74 3.59 13.85 2.17
CA HIS A 74 3.07 13.51 3.49
C HIS A 74 2.48 14.73 4.21
N ARG A 75 1.58 14.47 5.10
CA ARG A 75 1.03 15.45 6.06
C ARG A 75 1.90 15.48 7.31
N SER A 76 1.90 16.64 7.99
CA SER A 76 2.53 16.76 9.31
C SER A 76 1.80 15.92 10.35
N HIS A 77 2.48 15.58 11.42
CA HIS A 77 1.89 14.91 12.58
C HIS A 77 0.80 15.79 13.22
N GLU A 78 1.06 17.08 13.34
CA GLU A 78 0.15 18.06 13.91
C GLU A 78 -1.16 18.13 13.13
N SER A 79 -1.13 18.10 11.80
CA SER A 79 -2.33 18.09 10.96
C SER A 79 -3.15 16.82 11.21
N LEU A 80 -2.51 15.66 11.30
CA LEU A 80 -3.18 14.38 11.54
C LEU A 80 -3.75 14.27 12.95
N VAL A 81 -3.04 14.79 13.96
CA VAL A 81 -3.52 14.86 15.34
C VAL A 81 -4.74 15.77 15.44
N ARG A 82 -4.68 17.00 14.89
CA ARG A 82 -5.84 17.91 14.87
C ARG A 82 -7.05 17.29 14.15
N GLU A 83 -6.85 16.61 13.04
CA GLU A 83 -7.94 15.91 12.37
C GLU A 83 -8.52 14.79 13.23
N THR A 84 -7.69 14.05 13.94
CA THR A 84 -8.12 13.02 14.90
C THR A 84 -8.94 13.62 16.02
N GLU A 85 -8.50 14.75 16.61
CA GLU A 85 -9.24 15.47 17.63
C GLU A 85 -10.63 15.89 17.13
N ARG A 86 -10.72 16.46 15.91
CA ARG A 86 -12.01 16.80 15.30
C ARG A 86 -12.90 15.56 15.13
N MET A 87 -12.33 14.42 14.71
CA MET A 87 -13.10 13.18 14.56
C MET A 87 -13.68 12.66 15.86
N THR A 88 -13.03 12.88 17.01
CA THR A 88 -13.55 12.42 18.31
C THR A 88 -14.89 13.08 18.68
N HIS A 89 -15.20 14.22 18.08
CA HIS A 89 -16.45 14.96 18.31
C HIS A 89 -17.53 14.68 17.26
N LEU A 90 -17.24 13.87 16.25
CA LEU A 90 -18.21 13.57 15.21
C LEU A 90 -19.26 12.54 15.67
N PRO A 91 -20.52 12.67 15.23
CA PRO A 91 -21.54 11.67 15.47
C PRO A 91 -21.10 10.28 14.99
N GLY A 92 -21.34 9.27 15.83
CA GLY A 92 -21.01 7.88 15.51
C GLY A 92 -19.57 7.47 15.77
N PHE A 93 -18.68 8.38 16.19
CA PHE A 93 -17.32 8.00 16.59
C PHE A 93 -17.34 7.19 17.90
N LYS A 94 -16.76 5.99 17.86
CA LYS A 94 -16.74 5.04 18.98
C LYS A 94 -15.35 4.88 19.62
N GLY A 95 -14.41 5.76 19.25
CA GLY A 95 -13.02 5.70 19.71
C GLY A 95 -12.09 4.91 18.80
N TYR A 96 -12.51 4.54 17.61
CA TYR A 96 -11.72 3.73 16.69
C TYR A 96 -11.30 4.55 15.46
N ILE A 97 -10.00 4.69 15.27
CA ILE A 97 -9.44 5.13 13.98
C ILE A 97 -9.27 3.87 13.13
N HIS A 98 -10.00 3.80 12.05
CA HIS A 98 -10.11 2.59 11.23
C HIS A 98 -8.84 2.34 10.40
N ASP A 99 -8.15 3.40 9.99
CA ASP A 99 -6.89 3.33 9.25
C ASP A 99 -6.08 4.60 9.38
N VAL A 100 -4.76 4.47 9.39
CA VAL A 100 -3.82 5.58 9.23
C VAL A 100 -2.87 5.18 8.11
N GLY A 101 -3.12 5.68 6.90
CA GLY A 101 -2.36 5.21 5.76
C GLY A 101 -2.50 6.08 4.52
N GLY A 102 -2.30 5.46 3.39
CA GLY A 102 -2.33 6.02 2.05
C GLY A 102 -2.30 4.89 1.03
N PRO A 103 -1.80 5.12 -0.20
CA PRO A 103 -1.68 4.07 -1.20
C PRO A 103 -0.89 2.85 -0.74
N THR A 104 0.07 3.06 0.14
CA THR A 104 0.82 2.05 0.88
C THR A 104 1.02 2.57 2.31
N ALA A 105 0.51 1.85 3.30
CA ALA A 105 0.40 2.36 4.68
C ALA A 105 1.72 2.89 5.25
N ASN A 106 2.80 2.17 5.05
CA ASN A 106 4.10 2.46 5.65
C ASN A 106 5.05 3.32 4.80
N PHE A 107 4.57 3.93 3.70
CA PHE A 107 5.37 4.88 2.91
C PHE A 107 5.15 6.32 3.40
N ARG A 108 5.81 6.71 4.47
CA ARG A 108 5.59 8.00 5.15
C ARG A 108 6.46 9.16 4.68
N HIS A 109 7.56 8.90 4.02
CA HIS A 109 8.51 9.93 3.59
C HIS A 109 9.06 9.63 2.20
N VAL A 110 9.78 10.57 1.62
CA VAL A 110 10.46 10.38 0.34
C VAL A 110 11.42 9.21 0.39
N ALA A 111 11.54 8.48 -0.71
CA ALA A 111 12.36 7.27 -0.75
C ALA A 111 13.84 7.52 -0.46
N CYS A 112 14.38 8.68 -0.85
CA CYS A 112 15.75 9.07 -0.58
C CYS A 112 15.92 10.58 -0.74
N ALA A 113 17.02 11.13 -0.21
CA ALA A 113 17.34 12.57 -0.30
C ALA A 113 17.41 13.09 -1.74
N LYS A 114 17.86 12.27 -2.70
CA LYS A 114 17.89 12.64 -4.12
C LYS A 114 16.53 13.05 -4.68
N GLN A 115 15.43 12.46 -4.16
CA GLN A 115 14.10 12.82 -4.65
C GLN A 115 13.71 14.26 -4.34
N LEU A 116 14.34 14.89 -3.36
CA LEU A 116 14.07 16.30 -2.99
C LEU A 116 14.71 17.29 -3.97
N THR A 117 15.77 16.90 -4.68
CA THR A 117 16.51 17.76 -5.61
C THR A 117 16.28 17.37 -7.07
N ASP A 118 16.44 16.08 -7.40
CA ASP A 118 16.47 15.59 -8.78
C ASP A 118 15.18 14.87 -9.17
N GLY A 119 14.24 14.71 -8.24
CA GLY A 119 13.02 13.95 -8.46
C GLY A 119 13.22 12.42 -8.47
N ALA A 120 12.20 11.70 -8.91
CA ALA A 120 12.24 10.24 -8.99
C ALA A 120 13.13 9.76 -10.14
N CYS A 121 13.94 8.73 -9.90
CA CYS A 121 14.81 8.13 -10.92
C CYS A 121 13.98 7.62 -12.12
N ARG A 122 14.43 7.93 -13.34
CA ARG A 122 13.72 7.51 -14.57
C ARG A 122 13.78 5.99 -14.78
N ASN A 123 14.97 5.41 -14.61
CA ASN A 123 15.30 4.03 -15.00
C ASN A 123 15.54 3.11 -13.78
N ARG A 124 15.07 3.48 -12.60
CA ARG A 124 15.28 2.69 -11.38
C ARG A 124 14.05 2.74 -10.48
N HIS A 125 13.73 1.58 -9.92
CA HIS A 125 12.73 1.45 -8.86
C HIS A 125 13.40 1.60 -7.49
N CYS A 126 12.66 2.14 -6.52
CA CYS A 126 13.15 2.24 -5.14
C CYS A 126 13.04 0.92 -4.42
N ILE A 127 11.96 0.15 -4.71
CA ILE A 127 11.68 -1.16 -4.14
C ILE A 127 10.90 -2.01 -5.15
N GLY A 128 11.14 -3.30 -5.18
CA GLY A 128 10.54 -4.26 -6.12
C GLY A 128 11.25 -5.58 -6.03
N SER A 129 11.67 -6.17 -7.16
CA SER A 129 12.54 -7.35 -7.20
C SER A 129 13.87 -7.11 -6.47
N GLU A 130 14.35 -5.87 -6.48
CA GLU A 130 15.52 -5.41 -5.74
C GLU A 130 15.18 -4.13 -4.96
N THR A 131 15.89 -3.94 -3.85
CA THR A 131 15.81 -2.71 -3.05
C THR A 131 16.95 -1.76 -3.41
N CYS A 132 16.63 -0.50 -3.67
CA CYS A 132 17.63 0.52 -3.93
C CYS A 132 18.51 0.73 -2.68
N PRO A 133 19.86 0.70 -2.77
CA PRO A 133 20.74 0.89 -1.62
C PRO A 133 20.62 2.27 -0.95
N ASN A 134 20.07 3.25 -1.66
CA ASN A 134 19.86 4.60 -1.11
C ASN A 134 18.44 4.78 -0.54
N LEU A 135 17.64 3.71 -0.48
CA LEU A 135 16.29 3.79 0.07
C LEU A 135 16.36 4.09 1.58
N ASN A 136 15.65 5.14 2.01
CA ASN A 136 15.40 5.34 3.43
C ASN A 136 14.38 4.28 3.88
N THR A 137 14.80 3.40 4.78
CA THR A 137 14.00 2.24 5.20
C THR A 137 13.37 2.39 6.58
N SER A 138 13.67 3.48 7.32
CA SER A 138 13.18 3.68 8.68
C SER A 138 11.65 3.80 8.75
N HIS A 139 11.05 3.13 9.73
CA HIS A 139 9.64 3.23 10.08
C HIS A 139 9.40 4.06 11.35
N ASP A 140 10.42 4.71 11.90
CA ASP A 140 10.34 5.45 13.17
C ASP A 140 9.32 6.58 13.12
N ASP A 141 9.28 7.35 12.01
CA ASP A 141 8.30 8.41 11.81
C ASP A 141 6.86 7.86 11.83
N TYR A 142 6.63 6.74 11.18
CA TYR A 142 5.31 6.12 11.14
C TYR A 142 4.88 5.60 12.51
N LEU A 143 5.78 4.96 13.26
CA LEU A 143 5.49 4.53 14.63
C LEU A 143 5.22 5.71 15.55
N LYS A 144 6.00 6.78 15.43
CA LYS A 144 5.81 8.01 16.21
C LYS A 144 4.41 8.59 15.94
N LEU A 145 4.02 8.72 14.68
CA LEU A 145 2.68 9.17 14.27
C LEU A 145 1.58 8.30 14.88
N LEU A 146 1.69 6.98 14.77
CA LEU A 146 0.68 6.06 15.31
C LEU A 146 0.54 6.17 16.82
N ARG A 147 1.64 6.40 17.56
CA ARG A 147 1.65 6.64 19.01
C ARG A 147 0.97 7.95 19.37
N GLU A 148 1.25 9.03 18.63
CA GLU A 148 0.65 10.35 18.85
C GLU A 148 -0.86 10.30 18.61
N ILE A 149 -1.34 9.72 17.51
CA ILE A 149 -2.77 9.54 17.23
C ILE A 149 -3.43 8.70 18.33
N ARG A 150 -2.76 7.64 18.81
CA ARG A 150 -3.28 6.80 19.90
C ARG A 150 -3.40 7.53 21.23
N SER A 151 -2.60 8.58 21.45
CA SER A 151 -2.63 9.37 22.68
C SER A 151 -3.74 10.43 22.71
N VAL A 152 -4.40 10.69 21.58
CA VAL A 152 -5.50 11.68 21.52
C VAL A 152 -6.65 11.25 22.42
N LYS A 153 -7.11 12.18 23.26
CA LYS A 153 -8.24 11.94 24.16
C LYS A 153 -9.49 11.51 23.37
N GLY A 154 -10.11 10.41 23.77
CA GLY A 154 -11.27 9.82 23.10
C GLY A 154 -10.92 8.73 22.10
N VAL A 155 -9.66 8.57 21.71
CA VAL A 155 -9.19 7.44 20.87
C VAL A 155 -8.91 6.23 21.77
N LYS A 156 -9.51 5.10 21.42
CA LYS A 156 -9.31 3.81 22.09
C LYS A 156 -8.36 2.88 21.33
N LYS A 157 -8.46 2.90 19.99
CA LYS A 157 -7.67 2.06 19.10
C LYS A 157 -7.37 2.80 17.79
N VAL A 158 -6.19 2.55 17.27
CA VAL A 158 -5.73 3.04 15.96
C VAL A 158 -5.30 1.83 15.15
N PHE A 159 -5.95 1.61 14.01
CA PHE A 159 -5.66 0.46 13.15
C PHE A 159 -4.91 0.88 11.89
N VAL A 160 -4.17 -0.07 11.33
CA VAL A 160 -3.57 -0.01 10.00
C VAL A 160 -4.26 -1.08 9.17
N ARG A 161 -5.09 -0.63 8.21
CA ARG A 161 -5.88 -1.48 7.32
C ARG A 161 -5.50 -1.34 5.85
N SER A 162 -4.90 -0.22 5.48
CA SER A 162 -4.26 -0.05 4.18
C SER A 162 -3.15 -1.09 3.98
N GLY A 163 -2.94 -1.52 2.73
CA GLY A 163 -1.94 -2.52 2.43
C GLY A 163 -0.55 -2.13 2.92
N LEU A 164 0.08 -3.03 3.66
CA LEU A 164 1.45 -2.87 4.14
C LEU A 164 2.45 -3.40 3.11
N ARG A 165 3.49 -2.64 2.83
CA ARG A 165 4.60 -3.09 2.00
C ARG A 165 5.61 -3.86 2.86
N TYR A 166 5.45 -5.17 2.92
CA TYR A 166 6.23 -6.04 3.81
C TYR A 166 7.72 -6.15 3.44
N ASP A 167 8.05 -6.09 2.16
CA ASP A 167 9.44 -6.06 1.70
C ASP A 167 10.18 -4.78 2.14
N TYR A 168 9.46 -3.65 2.24
CA TYR A 168 9.98 -2.42 2.81
C TYR A 168 10.21 -2.56 4.32
N VAL A 169 9.33 -3.25 5.04
CA VAL A 169 9.54 -3.57 6.47
C VAL A 169 10.79 -4.43 6.67
N LEU A 170 11.00 -5.42 5.81
CA LEU A 170 12.20 -6.27 5.88
C LEU A 170 13.49 -5.50 5.60
N ALA A 171 13.43 -4.45 4.75
CA ALA A 171 14.56 -3.60 4.44
C ALA A 171 15.01 -2.71 5.61
N ASP A 172 14.11 -2.40 6.54
CA ASP A 172 14.43 -1.69 7.79
C ASP A 172 15.23 -2.56 8.78
N HIS A 173 15.17 -3.88 8.65
CA HIS A 173 15.75 -4.84 9.59
C HIS A 173 15.27 -4.70 11.04
N ASN A 174 14.27 -3.88 11.31
CA ASN A 174 13.77 -3.57 12.65
C ASN A 174 12.49 -4.37 12.97
N LYS A 175 12.67 -5.51 13.64
CA LYS A 175 11.53 -6.34 14.10
C LYS A 175 10.62 -5.63 15.10
N ALA A 176 11.10 -4.60 15.79
CA ALA A 176 10.30 -3.87 16.76
C ALA A 176 9.09 -3.19 16.11
N PHE A 177 9.23 -2.75 14.84
CA PHE A 177 8.10 -2.23 14.07
C PHE A 177 6.96 -3.26 13.97
N VAL A 178 7.28 -4.49 13.57
CA VAL A 178 6.27 -5.56 13.43
C VAL A 178 5.63 -5.89 14.77
N LYS A 179 6.44 -5.94 15.82
CA LYS A 179 5.94 -6.22 17.18
C LYS A 179 4.96 -5.15 17.67
N GLU A 180 5.29 -3.86 17.52
CA GLU A 180 4.42 -2.76 17.92
C GLU A 180 3.16 -2.70 17.04
N LEU A 181 3.30 -2.94 15.74
CA LEU A 181 2.16 -3.04 14.82
C LEU A 181 1.18 -4.12 15.29
N CYS A 182 1.66 -5.34 15.57
CA CYS A 182 0.84 -6.44 16.10
C CYS A 182 0.24 -6.09 17.46
N GLN A 183 1.00 -5.42 18.32
CA GLN A 183 0.57 -5.12 19.68
C GLN A 183 -0.60 -4.14 19.72
N TYR A 184 -0.61 -3.12 18.85
CA TYR A 184 -1.52 -1.98 18.99
C TYR A 184 -2.36 -1.67 17.75
N HIS A 185 -1.93 -2.07 16.54
CA HIS A 185 -2.47 -1.53 15.30
C HIS A 185 -3.08 -2.56 14.35
N VAL A 186 -2.99 -3.85 14.66
CA VAL A 186 -3.65 -4.92 13.92
C VAL A 186 -4.94 -5.34 14.64
N SER A 187 -6.07 -5.25 13.93
CA SER A 187 -7.40 -5.56 14.49
C SER A 187 -7.76 -7.05 14.49
N GLY A 188 -6.82 -7.93 14.14
CA GLY A 188 -6.99 -9.36 13.94
C GLY A 188 -6.50 -9.83 12.58
N GLN A 189 -6.54 -8.97 11.58
CA GLN A 189 -6.06 -9.24 10.23
C GLN A 189 -5.17 -8.12 9.72
N LEU A 190 -4.08 -8.49 9.03
CA LEU A 190 -3.18 -7.55 8.35
C LEU A 190 -3.12 -7.91 6.85
N LYS A 191 -3.43 -6.94 6.01
CA LYS A 191 -3.40 -7.10 4.55
C LYS A 191 -1.99 -6.92 4.02
N VAL A 192 -1.54 -7.88 3.21
CA VAL A 192 -0.27 -7.87 2.48
C VAL A 192 -0.48 -8.36 1.06
N ALA A 193 0.35 -7.94 0.13
CA ALA A 193 0.13 -8.23 -1.28
C ALA A 193 1.37 -8.88 -1.92
N PRO A 194 1.60 -10.19 -1.74
CA PRO A 194 2.62 -10.92 -2.49
C PRO A 194 2.34 -11.00 -3.99
N GLU A 195 1.08 -10.97 -4.39
CA GLU A 195 0.52 -11.03 -5.75
C GLU A 195 0.72 -12.36 -6.46
N HIS A 196 1.91 -12.93 -6.44
CA HIS A 196 2.25 -14.25 -7.02
C HIS A 196 3.42 -14.89 -6.28
N VAL A 197 3.67 -16.18 -6.54
CA VAL A 197 4.75 -16.95 -5.87
C VAL A 197 5.87 -17.35 -6.81
N VAL A 198 5.65 -17.26 -8.11
CA VAL A 198 6.64 -17.63 -9.12
C VAL A 198 7.48 -16.42 -9.47
N LYS A 199 8.80 -16.54 -9.33
CA LYS A 199 9.74 -15.43 -9.44
C LYS A 199 9.65 -14.64 -10.73
N HIS A 200 9.63 -15.30 -11.90
CA HIS A 200 9.56 -14.55 -13.16
C HIS A 200 8.27 -13.77 -13.32
N VAL A 201 7.15 -14.22 -12.70
CA VAL A 201 5.89 -13.48 -12.70
C VAL A 201 5.99 -12.27 -11.78
N THR A 202 6.54 -12.44 -10.55
CA THR A 202 6.74 -11.30 -9.63
C THR A 202 7.75 -10.28 -10.18
N ASP A 203 8.78 -10.72 -10.91
CA ASP A 203 9.70 -9.82 -11.61
C ASP A 203 8.97 -8.97 -12.67
N LEU A 204 8.10 -9.59 -13.50
CA LEU A 204 7.24 -8.87 -14.45
C LEU A 204 6.21 -7.95 -13.76
N MET A 205 5.82 -8.23 -12.54
CA MET A 205 4.97 -7.39 -11.73
C MET A 205 5.74 -6.23 -11.05
N GLY A 206 7.06 -6.26 -11.04
CA GLY A 206 7.89 -5.32 -10.26
C GLY A 206 7.73 -5.51 -8.75
N LYS A 207 7.57 -6.76 -8.29
CA LYS A 207 7.34 -7.14 -6.89
C LYS A 207 8.51 -7.95 -6.34
N ALA A 208 8.61 -7.99 -5.02
CA ALA A 208 9.55 -8.84 -4.34
C ALA A 208 9.21 -10.33 -4.53
N ASP A 209 10.24 -11.18 -4.44
CA ASP A 209 10.12 -12.63 -4.46
C ASP A 209 9.30 -13.15 -3.26
N VAL A 210 8.70 -14.33 -3.43
CA VAL A 210 7.90 -15.00 -2.39
C VAL A 210 8.65 -15.22 -1.08
N HIS A 211 9.97 -15.39 -1.12
CA HIS A 211 10.78 -15.53 0.10
C HIS A 211 10.71 -14.30 1.01
N ALA A 212 10.55 -13.11 0.45
CA ALA A 212 10.30 -11.91 1.25
C ALA A 212 8.96 -12.00 2.00
N PHE A 213 7.91 -12.51 1.34
CA PHE A 213 6.62 -12.75 2.00
C PHE A 213 6.74 -13.78 3.13
N LEU A 214 7.38 -14.90 2.88
CA LEU A 214 7.59 -15.95 3.89
C LEU A 214 8.37 -15.43 5.09
N LYS A 215 9.47 -14.70 4.85
CA LYS A 215 10.27 -14.08 5.93
C LYS A 215 9.46 -13.07 6.75
N PHE A 216 8.63 -12.26 6.10
CA PHE A 216 7.76 -11.34 6.82
C PHE A 216 6.70 -12.09 7.63
N LYS A 217 6.14 -13.17 7.08
CA LYS A 217 5.20 -14.04 7.79
C LYS A 217 5.83 -14.62 9.06
N ASP A 218 7.08 -15.07 8.99
CA ASP A 218 7.79 -15.57 10.16
C ASP A 218 7.94 -14.50 11.26
N TRP A 219 8.28 -13.26 10.87
CA TRP A 219 8.36 -12.13 11.82
C TRP A 219 7.00 -11.82 12.44
N PHE A 220 5.94 -11.86 11.64
CA PHE A 220 4.58 -11.62 12.10
C PHE A 220 4.11 -12.70 13.07
N ASP A 221 4.38 -13.97 12.76
CA ASP A 221 4.01 -15.11 13.59
C ASP A 221 4.82 -15.12 14.91
N GLU A 222 6.11 -14.79 14.85
CA GLU A 222 6.97 -14.63 16.03
C GLU A 222 6.41 -13.52 16.95
N ALA A 223 6.11 -12.35 16.42
CA ALA A 223 5.53 -11.25 17.19
C ALA A 223 4.19 -11.63 17.84
N ASN A 224 3.29 -12.32 17.11
CA ASN A 224 2.03 -12.78 17.65
C ASN A 224 2.22 -13.80 18.80
N ARG A 225 3.14 -14.72 18.67
CA ARG A 225 3.47 -15.72 19.70
C ARG A 225 4.01 -15.04 20.96
N GLU A 226 4.94 -14.09 20.81
CA GLU A 226 5.49 -13.33 21.94
C GLU A 226 4.43 -12.50 22.66
N LEU A 227 3.45 -11.95 21.92
CA LEU A 227 2.36 -11.13 22.45
C LEU A 227 1.16 -11.93 22.94
N GLY A 228 1.15 -13.24 22.75
CA GLY A 228 -0.01 -14.10 23.06
C GLY A 228 -1.26 -13.76 22.23
N LYS A 229 -1.06 -13.28 21.00
CA LYS A 229 -2.17 -12.85 20.11
C LYS A 229 -2.46 -13.86 19.02
N LYS A 230 -3.71 -13.84 18.54
CA LYS A 230 -4.18 -14.60 17.37
C LYS A 230 -4.56 -13.60 16.29
N GLN A 231 -3.60 -13.27 15.45
CA GLN A 231 -3.80 -12.39 14.29
C GLN A 231 -3.34 -13.12 13.03
N TYR A 232 -3.88 -12.74 11.88
CA TYR A 232 -3.68 -13.44 10.62
C TYR A 232 -3.23 -12.47 9.53
N LEU A 233 -2.35 -12.93 8.65
CA LEU A 233 -2.09 -12.25 7.39
C LEU A 233 -3.22 -12.58 6.41
N VAL A 234 -3.67 -11.56 5.67
CA VAL A 234 -4.58 -11.71 4.54
C VAL A 234 -3.79 -11.40 3.28
N PRO A 235 -3.21 -12.42 2.63
CA PRO A 235 -2.44 -12.23 1.42
C PRO A 235 -3.36 -12.03 0.22
N TYR A 236 -3.03 -11.02 -0.60
CA TYR A 236 -3.65 -10.80 -1.89
C TYR A 236 -2.82 -11.44 -2.99
N PHE A 237 -3.51 -12.17 -3.87
CA PHE A 237 -2.91 -12.79 -5.05
C PHE A 237 -3.62 -12.33 -6.30
N MET A 238 -2.86 -12.33 -7.42
CA MET A 238 -3.35 -11.92 -8.72
C MET A 238 -3.15 -13.07 -9.71
N SER A 239 -4.22 -13.46 -10.40
CA SER A 239 -4.18 -14.42 -11.49
C SER A 239 -4.06 -13.71 -12.85
N SER A 240 -3.64 -14.45 -13.86
CA SER A 240 -3.66 -14.02 -15.27
C SER A 240 -2.82 -12.76 -15.59
N HIS A 241 -1.87 -12.39 -14.74
CA HIS A 241 -0.93 -11.30 -15.07
C HIS A 241 -0.11 -11.69 -16.32
N PRO A 242 0.22 -10.74 -17.24
CA PRO A 242 1.12 -11.02 -18.35
C PRO A 242 2.40 -11.72 -17.87
N GLY A 243 2.77 -12.82 -18.52
CA GLY A 243 3.84 -13.71 -18.11
C GLY A 243 3.41 -14.91 -17.26
N CYS A 244 2.22 -14.88 -16.66
CA CYS A 244 1.70 -16.02 -15.89
C CYS A 244 1.12 -17.08 -16.82
N THR A 245 1.79 -18.23 -16.93
CA THR A 245 1.32 -19.41 -17.68
C THR A 245 0.40 -20.28 -16.81
N LEU A 246 -0.26 -21.26 -17.42
CA LEU A 246 -1.04 -22.25 -16.66
C LEU A 246 -0.18 -22.99 -15.64
N LYS A 247 1.09 -23.29 -15.97
CA LYS A 247 2.03 -23.94 -15.05
C LYS A 247 2.28 -23.06 -13.81
N ASP A 248 2.39 -21.75 -14.01
CA ASP A 248 2.59 -20.80 -12.91
C ASP A 248 1.35 -20.66 -12.03
N ALA A 249 0.16 -20.71 -12.63
CA ALA A 249 -1.10 -20.74 -11.91
C ALA A 249 -1.25 -22.01 -11.05
N VAL A 250 -0.83 -23.17 -11.59
CA VAL A 250 -0.77 -24.44 -10.83
C VAL A 250 0.19 -24.32 -9.67
N ALA A 251 1.40 -23.76 -9.89
CA ALA A 251 2.38 -23.55 -8.82
C ALA A 251 1.84 -22.64 -7.70
N LEU A 252 1.07 -21.60 -8.04
CA LEU A 252 0.39 -20.77 -7.05
C LEU A 252 -0.65 -21.59 -6.25
N ALA A 253 -1.45 -22.39 -6.93
CA ALA A 253 -2.47 -23.23 -6.27
C ALA A 253 -1.83 -24.28 -5.32
N GLU A 254 -0.72 -24.90 -5.75
CA GLU A 254 0.04 -25.83 -4.91
C GLU A 254 0.62 -25.13 -3.68
N PHE A 255 1.23 -23.96 -3.85
CA PHE A 255 1.72 -23.16 -2.73
C PHE A 255 0.60 -22.85 -1.72
N LEU A 256 -0.57 -22.41 -2.19
CA LEU A 256 -1.72 -22.11 -1.31
C LEU A 256 -2.19 -23.35 -0.55
N ARG A 257 -2.26 -24.51 -1.21
CA ARG A 257 -2.57 -25.80 -0.58
C ARG A 257 -1.56 -26.14 0.51
N ASP A 258 -0.26 -26.05 0.21
CA ASP A 258 0.81 -26.45 1.11
C ASP A 258 0.94 -25.51 2.31
N MET A 259 0.60 -24.24 2.11
CA MET A 259 0.51 -23.24 3.19
C MET A 259 -0.81 -23.27 3.95
N HIS A 260 -1.75 -24.16 3.60
CA HIS A 260 -3.11 -24.22 4.15
C HIS A 260 -3.84 -22.87 4.09
N MET A 261 -3.61 -22.13 3.01
CA MET A 261 -4.25 -20.83 2.78
C MET A 261 -5.44 -20.98 1.84
N GLN A 262 -6.58 -20.41 2.25
CA GLN A 262 -7.75 -20.26 1.40
C GLN A 262 -8.03 -18.75 1.25
N PRO A 263 -7.42 -18.09 0.26
CA PRO A 263 -7.62 -16.67 0.07
C PRO A 263 -9.08 -16.40 -0.33
N GLU A 264 -9.74 -15.51 0.39
CA GLU A 264 -11.11 -15.08 0.05
C GLU A 264 -11.14 -14.14 -1.15
N GLN A 265 -10.00 -13.49 -1.44
CA GLN A 265 -9.87 -12.53 -2.53
C GLN A 265 -8.68 -12.91 -3.41
N VAL A 266 -8.98 -13.40 -4.60
CA VAL A 266 -8.04 -13.52 -5.72
C VAL A 266 -8.55 -12.58 -6.81
N GLN A 267 -7.69 -11.71 -7.30
CA GLN A 267 -8.05 -10.76 -8.36
C GLN A 267 -7.45 -11.20 -9.67
N ASP A 268 -8.26 -11.27 -10.73
CA ASP A 268 -7.73 -11.36 -12.08
C ASP A 268 -7.04 -10.06 -12.47
N PHE A 269 -5.97 -10.18 -13.28
CA PHE A 269 -5.33 -9.01 -13.83
C PHE A 269 -6.33 -8.19 -14.65
N ILE A 270 -6.49 -6.93 -14.26
CA ILE A 270 -7.31 -5.96 -14.98
C ILE A 270 -6.37 -4.93 -15.62
N PRO A 271 -6.37 -4.82 -16.97
CA PRO A 271 -5.57 -3.82 -17.66
C PRO A 271 -5.93 -2.40 -17.19
N THR A 272 -5.01 -1.75 -16.50
CA THR A 272 -5.19 -0.38 -15.99
C THR A 272 -4.40 0.59 -16.88
N PRO A 273 -5.02 1.61 -17.48
CA PRO A 273 -4.34 2.58 -18.33
C PRO A 273 -3.12 3.21 -17.63
N GLY A 274 -2.02 3.38 -18.37
CA GLY A 274 -0.78 3.96 -17.86
C GLY A 274 0.14 2.97 -17.12
N SER A 275 -0.23 1.69 -17.00
CA SER A 275 0.61 0.66 -16.38
C SER A 275 1.45 -0.11 -17.41
N LEU A 276 2.66 -0.53 -17.01
CA LEU A 276 3.54 -1.35 -17.84
C LEU A 276 2.90 -2.72 -18.15
N SER A 277 2.20 -3.31 -17.21
CA SER A 277 1.52 -4.60 -17.40
C SER A 277 0.39 -4.51 -18.42
N THR A 278 -0.29 -3.37 -18.54
CA THR A 278 -1.27 -3.15 -19.61
C THR A 278 -0.61 -3.10 -20.98
N ALA A 279 0.57 -2.47 -21.09
CA ALA A 279 1.34 -2.50 -22.33
C ALA A 279 1.79 -3.93 -22.68
N MET A 280 2.26 -4.71 -21.70
CA MET A 280 2.58 -6.13 -21.88
C MET A 280 1.36 -6.94 -22.37
N TYR A 281 0.21 -6.72 -21.72
CA TYR A 281 -1.04 -7.42 -22.06
C TYR A 281 -1.48 -7.16 -23.50
N TYR A 282 -1.38 -5.90 -23.95
CA TYR A 282 -1.81 -5.51 -25.28
C TYR A 282 -0.81 -5.95 -26.36
N THR A 283 0.48 -5.71 -26.15
CA THR A 283 1.53 -5.92 -27.16
C THR A 283 2.10 -7.34 -27.17
N GLY A 284 2.04 -8.07 -26.06
CA GLY A 284 2.77 -9.32 -25.85
C GLY A 284 4.29 -9.13 -25.71
N LEU A 285 4.73 -7.89 -25.39
CA LEU A 285 6.14 -7.55 -25.22
C LEU A 285 6.35 -6.87 -23.87
N ASN A 286 7.48 -7.14 -23.23
CA ASN A 286 7.94 -6.38 -22.09
C ASN A 286 8.45 -5.00 -22.56
N PRO A 287 7.81 -3.88 -22.17
CA PRO A 287 8.22 -2.54 -22.62
C PRO A 287 9.64 -2.14 -22.18
N LEU A 288 10.19 -2.78 -21.14
CA LEU A 288 11.51 -2.47 -20.59
C LEU A 288 12.64 -3.20 -21.31
N THR A 289 12.38 -4.42 -21.83
CA THR A 289 13.41 -5.29 -22.43
C THR A 289 13.16 -5.59 -23.92
N GLY A 290 11.93 -5.41 -24.40
CA GLY A 290 11.50 -5.82 -25.74
C GLY A 290 11.25 -7.33 -25.90
N GLU A 291 11.43 -8.12 -24.85
CA GLU A 291 11.21 -9.56 -24.88
C GLU A 291 9.73 -9.94 -24.97
N LYS A 292 9.45 -11.08 -25.61
CA LYS A 292 8.09 -11.61 -25.67
C LYS A 292 7.59 -12.05 -24.30
N VAL A 293 6.37 -11.67 -23.99
CA VAL A 293 5.67 -12.03 -22.75
C VAL A 293 4.43 -12.85 -23.11
N TYR A 294 4.25 -13.98 -22.43
CA TYR A 294 3.02 -14.76 -22.54
C TYR A 294 1.82 -13.95 -22.04
N VAL A 295 0.73 -14.00 -22.78
CA VAL A 295 -0.53 -13.39 -22.38
C VAL A 295 -1.63 -14.42 -22.51
N ALA A 296 -2.31 -14.73 -21.42
CA ALA A 296 -3.48 -15.59 -21.43
C ALA A 296 -4.60 -14.88 -22.23
N ARG A 297 -4.92 -15.40 -23.40
CA ARG A 297 -6.03 -14.94 -24.25
C ARG A 297 -7.02 -16.08 -24.39
N ARG A 298 -8.31 -15.75 -24.44
CA ARG A 298 -9.36 -16.74 -24.72
C ARG A 298 -9.21 -17.33 -26.11
#